data_e16b925c555b9590137c4b34d1a64d74
#
_entry.id   e16b925c555b9590137c4b34d1a64d74
#
_cell.length_a   1.000
_cell.length_b   1.000
_cell.length_c   1.000
_cell.angle_alpha   90.00
_cell.angle_beta   90.00
_cell.angle_gamma   90.00
#
_symmetry.space_group_name_H-M   'P 1'
#
loop_
_entity.id
_entity.type
_entity.pdbx_description
1 polymer ?
#
loop_
_entity_poly.entity_id
_entity_poly.type
_entity_poly.pdbx_seq_one_letter_code
_entity_poly.pdbx_strand_id
1 'polypeptide(L)'
;MKIAYISTYLPRECGIATFNDNVVRAIMTNLHLQGQSWQQSGFGVAMNDSEDTAAYEYPEEVRFVIRQDRQKDYIQAATFINTSDADVCLLEHEFGIFGGESGIYILPLLHRLEKPLITVLHTILKEPSYSQKIIIQQIAQRSAKLIVMSRRGMEFLTTIYQIAPEKIQFVEHGVPDLEAPLVNPLQAISPFRNRRVLFTFGLLSRNKGLETVIRALPAIVAQHPDVSYVVLGNTHPGVRRSSGEAYREQLKLLAINLKVAKHLVFINKFVSEAELINYLTAATIYITPYLNEAQITSGTLSYAVGAGAAVISTPYWHALELLAGDRGRLFGFKDDAALA
;
A
#
# COMPACT_ATOMS: atom_id res chain seq x y z
N MET A 1 -9.52 -17.45 -19.90
CA MET A 1 -9.98 -16.11 -19.42
C MET A 1 -8.78 -15.19 -19.45
N LYS A 2 -8.91 -14.05 -20.12
CA LYS A 2 -7.87 -13.04 -20.27
C LYS A 2 -8.24 -11.75 -19.56
N ILE A 3 -7.34 -11.22 -18.73
CA ILE A 3 -7.63 -10.09 -17.84
C ILE A 3 -6.84 -8.86 -18.29
N ALA A 4 -7.52 -7.71 -18.41
CA ALA A 4 -6.88 -6.41 -18.54
C ALA A 4 -6.73 -5.78 -17.15
N TYR A 5 -5.49 -5.65 -16.66
CA TYR A 5 -5.19 -5.08 -15.35
C TYR A 5 -4.93 -3.58 -15.48
N ILE A 6 -5.76 -2.76 -14.85
CA ILE A 6 -5.66 -1.28 -14.89
C ILE A 6 -5.16 -0.79 -13.54
N SER A 7 -3.90 -0.36 -13.48
CA SER A 7 -3.24 0.00 -12.23
C SER A 7 -1.97 0.80 -12.46
N THR A 8 -1.30 1.21 -11.37
CA THR A 8 0.13 1.54 -11.41
C THR A 8 0.96 0.25 -11.50
N TYR A 9 2.13 0.34 -12.13
CA TYR A 9 3.02 -0.80 -12.33
C TYR A 9 4.45 -0.48 -11.86
N LEU A 10 5.18 -1.51 -11.43
CA LEU A 10 6.63 -1.41 -11.26
C LEU A 10 7.29 -1.07 -12.62
N PRO A 11 8.36 -0.23 -12.64
CA PRO A 11 9.18 0.17 -11.50
C PRO A 11 8.72 1.47 -10.79
N ARG A 12 7.50 1.96 -11.00
CA ARG A 12 6.98 3.09 -10.22
C ARG A 12 6.97 2.72 -8.74
N GLU A 13 7.71 3.49 -7.90
CA GLU A 13 7.75 3.31 -6.44
C GLU A 13 6.41 3.71 -5.80
N CYS A 14 5.48 2.77 -5.73
CA CYS A 14 4.12 2.98 -5.27
C CYS A 14 3.56 1.71 -4.62
N GLY A 15 2.88 1.84 -3.49
CA GLY A 15 2.26 0.70 -2.80
C GLY A 15 1.21 -0.02 -3.65
N ILE A 16 0.47 0.71 -4.50
CA ILE A 16 -0.50 0.11 -5.44
C ILE A 16 0.20 -0.69 -6.53
N ALA A 17 1.36 -0.24 -7.02
CA ALA A 17 2.13 -0.98 -8.02
C ALA A 17 2.62 -2.33 -7.46
N THR A 18 3.10 -2.34 -6.22
CA THR A 18 3.51 -3.58 -5.53
C THR A 18 2.31 -4.50 -5.29
N PHE A 19 1.19 -3.96 -4.83
CA PHE A 19 -0.04 -4.72 -4.61
C PHE A 19 -0.54 -5.36 -5.93
N ASN A 20 -0.61 -4.56 -7.00
CA ASN A 20 -1.01 -5.04 -8.32
C ASN A 20 -0.09 -6.15 -8.83
N ASP A 21 1.23 -6.00 -8.70
CA ASP A 21 2.20 -7.04 -9.10
C ASP A 21 1.92 -8.37 -8.37
N ASN A 22 1.64 -8.31 -7.06
CA ASN A 22 1.32 -9.50 -6.28
C ASN A 22 -0.02 -10.13 -6.69
N VAL A 23 -1.04 -9.31 -6.93
CA VAL A 23 -2.35 -9.81 -7.41
C VAL A 23 -2.19 -10.47 -8.77
N VAL A 24 -1.49 -9.82 -9.70
CA VAL A 24 -1.21 -10.36 -11.04
C VAL A 24 -0.48 -11.71 -10.93
N ARG A 25 0.60 -11.77 -10.15
CA ARG A 25 1.36 -13.03 -9.96
C ARG A 25 0.51 -14.13 -9.35
N ALA A 26 -0.29 -13.84 -8.31
CA ALA A 26 -1.16 -14.81 -7.66
C ALA A 26 -2.21 -15.36 -8.62
N ILE A 27 -2.85 -14.50 -9.42
CA ILE A 27 -3.83 -14.91 -10.42
C ILE A 27 -3.13 -15.75 -11.51
N MET A 28 -1.96 -15.31 -11.99
CA MET A 28 -1.21 -16.01 -13.03
C MET A 28 -0.76 -17.41 -12.58
N THR A 29 -0.25 -17.51 -11.36
CA THR A 29 0.11 -18.80 -10.77
C THR A 29 -1.09 -19.75 -10.74
N ASN A 30 -2.26 -19.25 -10.34
CA ASN A 30 -3.47 -20.03 -10.30
C ASN A 30 -3.94 -20.48 -11.71
N LEU A 31 -3.91 -19.56 -12.68
CA LEU A 31 -4.26 -19.87 -14.07
C LEU A 31 -3.24 -20.82 -14.72
N HIS A 32 -1.95 -20.68 -14.39
CA HIS A 32 -0.91 -21.61 -14.85
C HIS A 32 -1.13 -23.04 -14.33
N LEU A 33 -1.49 -23.18 -13.07
CA LEU A 33 -1.90 -24.47 -12.49
C LEU A 33 -3.11 -25.07 -13.22
N GLN A 34 -3.90 -24.24 -13.91
CA GLN A 34 -5.01 -24.66 -14.80
C GLN A 34 -4.58 -24.86 -16.26
N GLY A 35 -3.27 -24.79 -16.57
CA GLY A 35 -2.73 -25.03 -17.90
C GLY A 35 -2.69 -23.82 -18.85
N GLN A 36 -2.87 -22.59 -18.34
CA GLN A 36 -2.79 -21.35 -19.14
C GLN A 36 -1.40 -20.71 -19.08
N SER A 37 -0.88 -20.24 -20.22
CA SER A 37 0.34 -19.44 -20.26
C SER A 37 0.07 -17.96 -19.92
N TRP A 38 1.14 -17.23 -19.56
CA TRP A 38 1.06 -15.80 -19.25
C TRP A 38 0.46 -14.98 -20.42
N GLN A 39 0.96 -15.16 -21.62
CA GLN A 39 0.46 -14.44 -22.80
C GLN A 39 -1.03 -14.69 -23.11
N GLN A 40 -1.57 -15.83 -22.63
CA GLN A 40 -2.97 -16.18 -22.75
C GLN A 40 -3.83 -15.63 -21.60
N SER A 41 -3.21 -15.12 -20.53
CA SER A 41 -3.89 -14.84 -19.27
C SER A 41 -4.14 -13.36 -19.00
N GLY A 42 -3.45 -12.44 -19.69
CA GLY A 42 -3.73 -11.01 -19.48
C GLY A 42 -2.69 -10.03 -20.02
N PHE A 43 -2.92 -8.75 -19.71
CA PHE A 43 -2.00 -7.66 -20.00
C PHE A 43 -2.25 -6.46 -19.08
N GLY A 44 -1.23 -5.61 -18.91
CA GLY A 44 -1.26 -4.41 -18.10
C GLY A 44 -1.66 -3.16 -18.89
N VAL A 45 -2.41 -2.29 -18.23
CA VAL A 45 -2.69 -0.89 -18.61
C VAL A 45 -2.14 -0.02 -17.49
N ALA A 46 -0.98 0.58 -17.68
CA ALA A 46 -0.23 1.25 -16.64
C ALA A 46 -0.57 2.72 -16.49
N MET A 47 -0.81 3.15 -15.24
CA MET A 47 -0.95 4.56 -14.86
C MET A 47 0.44 5.17 -14.64
N ASN A 48 0.80 6.18 -15.43
CA ASN A 48 2.08 6.86 -15.41
C ASN A 48 1.92 8.31 -14.90
N ASP A 49 2.67 8.69 -13.86
CA ASP A 49 2.67 10.05 -13.28
C ASP A 49 3.66 11.01 -13.95
N SER A 50 4.24 10.61 -15.08
CA SER A 50 5.06 11.43 -15.96
C SER A 50 4.35 11.72 -17.28
N GLU A 51 4.63 12.88 -17.86
CA GLU A 51 4.23 13.20 -19.24
C GLU A 51 4.99 12.37 -20.29
N ASP A 52 6.19 11.92 -19.95
CA ASP A 52 6.97 10.99 -20.76
C ASP A 52 6.54 9.55 -20.50
N THR A 53 6.01 8.88 -21.50
CA THR A 53 5.60 7.47 -21.40
C THR A 53 6.78 6.51 -21.25
N ALA A 54 7.99 6.95 -21.62
CA ALA A 54 9.23 6.18 -21.46
C ALA A 54 9.92 6.44 -20.11
N ALA A 55 9.33 7.25 -19.22
CA ALA A 55 9.91 7.55 -17.89
C ALA A 55 10.09 6.29 -17.02
N TYR A 56 9.31 5.25 -17.30
CA TYR A 56 9.42 3.95 -16.67
C TYR A 56 9.65 2.87 -17.75
N GLU A 57 10.62 2.01 -17.52
CA GLU A 57 10.83 0.80 -18.32
C GLU A 57 9.87 -0.28 -17.83
N TYR A 58 8.63 -0.22 -18.32
CA TYR A 58 7.61 -1.21 -17.97
C TYR A 58 7.92 -2.59 -18.57
N PRO A 59 7.52 -3.67 -17.91
CA PRO A 59 7.65 -5.02 -18.45
C PRO A 59 6.77 -5.21 -19.70
N GLU A 60 7.09 -6.22 -20.53
CA GLU A 60 6.41 -6.48 -21.81
C GLU A 60 4.90 -6.73 -21.71
N GLU A 61 4.45 -7.16 -20.53
CA GLU A 61 3.02 -7.36 -20.23
C GLU A 61 2.23 -6.05 -20.23
N VAL A 62 2.87 -4.92 -19.98
CA VAL A 62 2.22 -3.60 -20.07
C VAL A 62 2.09 -3.22 -21.53
N ARG A 63 0.87 -3.28 -22.04
CA ARG A 63 0.57 -3.02 -23.45
C ARG A 63 0.03 -1.64 -23.74
N PHE A 64 -0.37 -0.90 -22.70
CA PHE A 64 -0.85 0.47 -22.81
C PHE A 64 -0.42 1.30 -21.60
N VAL A 65 -0.06 2.56 -21.85
CA VAL A 65 0.35 3.51 -20.80
C VAL A 65 -0.59 4.71 -20.83
N ILE A 66 -1.23 5.01 -19.70
CA ILE A 66 -2.06 6.19 -19.48
C ILE A 66 -1.24 7.23 -18.73
N ARG A 67 -0.99 8.38 -19.33
CA ARG A 67 -0.43 9.53 -18.60
C ARG A 67 -1.51 10.10 -17.69
N GLN A 68 -1.22 10.12 -16.41
CA GLN A 68 -2.18 10.40 -15.33
C GLN A 68 -3.00 11.68 -15.59
N ASP A 69 -2.35 12.75 -16.05
CA ASP A 69 -2.98 14.06 -16.23
C ASP A 69 -3.50 14.30 -17.66
N ARG A 70 -3.48 13.27 -18.53
CA ARG A 70 -3.99 13.35 -19.90
C ARG A 70 -5.29 12.59 -20.10
N GLN A 71 -6.41 13.29 -19.97
CA GLN A 71 -7.76 12.71 -20.11
C GLN A 71 -7.97 11.93 -21.42
N LYS A 72 -7.33 12.35 -22.52
CA LYS A 72 -7.41 11.66 -23.83
C LYS A 72 -6.87 10.23 -23.75
N ASP A 73 -5.84 9.98 -22.94
CA ASP A 73 -5.22 8.66 -22.81
C ASP A 73 -6.21 7.65 -22.18
N TYR A 74 -7.07 8.10 -21.25
CA TYR A 74 -8.12 7.26 -20.66
C TYR A 74 -9.16 6.81 -21.69
N ILE A 75 -9.52 7.71 -22.62
CA ILE A 75 -10.43 7.39 -23.72
C ILE A 75 -9.78 6.38 -24.67
N GLN A 76 -8.52 6.57 -25.00
CA GLN A 76 -7.75 5.67 -25.87
C GLN A 76 -7.55 4.29 -25.22
N ALA A 77 -7.31 4.26 -23.90
CA ALA A 77 -7.22 3.03 -23.13
C ALA A 77 -8.52 2.21 -23.19
N ALA A 78 -9.69 2.86 -23.06
CA ALA A 78 -10.98 2.19 -23.22
C ALA A 78 -11.13 1.56 -24.60
N THR A 79 -10.78 2.30 -25.68
CA THR A 79 -10.81 1.78 -27.04
C THR A 79 -9.85 0.59 -27.20
N PHE A 80 -8.62 0.71 -26.70
CA PHE A 80 -7.62 -0.36 -26.73
C PHE A 80 -8.14 -1.63 -26.03
N ILE A 81 -8.71 -1.49 -24.81
CA ILE A 81 -9.25 -2.62 -24.06
C ILE A 81 -10.45 -3.25 -24.79
N ASN A 82 -11.38 -2.46 -25.30
CA ASN A 82 -12.57 -2.96 -25.99
C ASN A 82 -12.25 -3.76 -27.25
N THR A 83 -11.20 -3.32 -28.01
CA THR A 83 -10.73 -4.02 -29.21
C THR A 83 -9.78 -5.18 -28.93
N SER A 84 -9.33 -5.34 -27.69
CA SER A 84 -8.47 -6.45 -27.26
C SER A 84 -9.26 -7.73 -27.04
N ASP A 85 -8.53 -8.82 -26.85
CA ASP A 85 -9.07 -10.14 -26.50
C ASP A 85 -9.28 -10.33 -24.97
N ALA A 86 -9.30 -9.26 -24.19
CA ALA A 86 -9.63 -9.34 -22.77
C ALA A 86 -11.08 -9.75 -22.54
N ASP A 87 -11.30 -10.68 -21.62
CA ASP A 87 -12.64 -11.11 -21.19
C ASP A 87 -13.20 -10.24 -20.07
N VAL A 88 -12.31 -9.73 -19.19
CA VAL A 88 -12.64 -8.96 -18.00
C VAL A 88 -11.56 -7.95 -17.69
N CYS A 89 -11.92 -6.87 -17.00
CA CYS A 89 -10.99 -5.88 -16.47
C CYS A 89 -10.91 -5.97 -14.95
N LEU A 90 -9.69 -5.84 -14.41
CA LEU A 90 -9.44 -5.62 -12.99
C LEU A 90 -8.86 -4.22 -12.80
N LEU A 91 -9.55 -3.38 -12.04
CA LEU A 91 -9.15 -2.01 -11.75
C LEU A 91 -8.69 -1.90 -10.29
N GLU A 92 -7.45 -1.48 -10.07
CA GLU A 92 -6.99 -1.04 -8.77
C GLU A 92 -7.31 0.44 -8.59
N HIS A 93 -8.21 0.77 -7.67
CA HIS A 93 -8.63 2.14 -7.47
C HIS A 93 -8.05 2.77 -6.20
N GLU A 94 -7.30 3.84 -6.40
CA GLU A 94 -6.87 4.81 -5.39
C GLU A 94 -7.00 6.21 -5.99
N PHE A 95 -7.58 7.17 -5.26
CA PHE A 95 -7.85 8.52 -5.80
C PHE A 95 -6.62 9.20 -6.37
N GLY A 96 -5.47 9.02 -5.72
CA GLY A 96 -4.22 9.70 -6.06
C GLY A 96 -3.47 9.16 -7.27
N ILE A 97 -3.89 8.04 -7.88
CA ILE A 97 -3.22 7.50 -9.06
C ILE A 97 -3.86 7.93 -10.38
N PHE A 98 -5.01 8.57 -10.33
CA PHE A 98 -5.72 9.10 -11.50
C PHE A 98 -5.66 10.63 -11.54
N GLY A 99 -5.70 11.21 -12.73
CA GLY A 99 -5.64 12.65 -12.92
C GLY A 99 -6.97 13.36 -12.66
N GLY A 100 -6.88 14.68 -12.61
CA GLY A 100 -7.99 15.57 -12.29
C GLY A 100 -8.33 15.60 -10.81
N GLU A 101 -9.33 16.40 -10.44
CA GLU A 101 -9.76 16.51 -9.05
C GLU A 101 -10.25 15.14 -8.54
N SER A 102 -9.64 14.68 -7.43
CA SER A 102 -9.99 13.39 -6.82
C SER A 102 -9.88 12.18 -7.77
N GLY A 103 -9.09 12.28 -8.85
CA GLY A 103 -8.93 11.18 -9.80
C GLY A 103 -10.06 11.03 -10.82
N ILE A 104 -10.84 12.09 -11.06
CA ILE A 104 -12.04 12.06 -11.92
C ILE A 104 -11.77 11.62 -13.36
N TYR A 105 -10.53 11.69 -13.85
CA TYR A 105 -10.18 11.29 -15.22
C TYR A 105 -10.37 9.79 -15.49
N ILE A 106 -10.57 8.97 -14.45
CA ILE A 106 -10.96 7.57 -14.63
C ILE A 106 -12.33 7.42 -15.27
N LEU A 107 -13.28 8.35 -15.06
CA LEU A 107 -14.66 8.24 -15.53
C LEU A 107 -14.79 8.13 -17.06
N PRO A 108 -14.08 8.92 -17.89
CA PRO A 108 -14.06 8.75 -19.34
C PRO A 108 -13.69 7.34 -19.82
N LEU A 109 -12.79 6.65 -19.12
CA LEU A 109 -12.47 5.25 -19.40
C LEU A 109 -13.67 4.37 -19.03
N LEU A 110 -14.16 4.47 -17.79
CA LEU A 110 -15.24 3.64 -17.27
C LEU A 110 -16.52 3.71 -18.12
N HIS A 111 -16.91 4.92 -18.54
CA HIS A 111 -18.12 5.12 -19.34
C HIS A 111 -18.03 4.52 -20.76
N ARG A 112 -16.82 4.32 -21.28
CA ARG A 112 -16.57 3.75 -22.61
C ARG A 112 -16.19 2.28 -22.58
N LEU A 113 -15.87 1.75 -21.41
CA LEU A 113 -15.47 0.36 -21.26
C LEU A 113 -16.68 -0.55 -21.52
N GLU A 114 -16.56 -1.50 -22.43
CA GLU A 114 -17.60 -2.47 -22.78
C GLU A 114 -17.41 -3.81 -22.06
N LYS A 115 -16.19 -4.08 -21.62
CA LYS A 115 -15.83 -5.33 -20.91
C LYS A 115 -16.36 -5.33 -19.47
N PRO A 116 -16.70 -6.50 -18.91
CA PRO A 116 -16.98 -6.63 -17.48
C PRO A 116 -15.83 -6.08 -16.63
N LEU A 117 -16.17 -5.42 -15.51
CA LEU A 117 -15.21 -4.76 -14.64
C LEU A 117 -15.34 -5.29 -13.21
N ILE A 118 -14.21 -5.63 -12.59
CA ILE A 118 -14.06 -5.82 -11.15
C ILE A 118 -13.15 -4.70 -10.65
N THR A 119 -13.52 -4.06 -9.54
CA THR A 119 -12.70 -2.99 -8.97
C THR A 119 -12.29 -3.33 -7.54
N VAL A 120 -11.00 -3.19 -7.24
CA VAL A 120 -10.44 -3.23 -5.88
C VAL A 120 -10.33 -1.80 -5.36
N LEU A 121 -10.97 -1.50 -4.24
CA LEU A 121 -10.96 -0.18 -3.63
C LEU A 121 -9.93 -0.12 -2.48
N HIS A 122 -8.87 0.70 -2.66
CA HIS A 122 -7.82 0.86 -1.65
C HIS A 122 -8.17 1.90 -0.59
N THR A 123 -8.93 2.93 -0.98
CA THR A 123 -9.39 3.98 -0.07
C THR A 123 -10.91 4.14 -0.16
N ILE A 124 -11.58 4.09 0.99
CA ILE A 124 -13.00 4.35 1.16
C ILE A 124 -13.13 5.34 2.33
N LEU A 125 -13.62 6.53 2.04
CA LEU A 125 -13.67 7.63 3.00
C LEU A 125 -15.00 7.63 3.76
N LYS A 126 -14.94 7.91 5.07
CA LYS A 126 -16.12 8.16 5.91
C LYS A 126 -16.79 9.51 5.56
N GLU A 127 -15.97 10.49 5.24
CA GLU A 127 -16.39 11.85 4.90
C GLU A 127 -15.86 12.22 3.51
N PRO A 128 -16.39 11.60 2.42
CA PRO A 128 -15.95 11.92 1.07
C PRO A 128 -16.41 13.32 0.66
N SER A 129 -15.59 14.01 -0.14
CA SER A 129 -16.09 15.17 -0.89
C SER A 129 -17.18 14.73 -1.87
N TYR A 130 -17.92 15.70 -2.41
CA TYR A 130 -18.95 15.39 -3.40
C TYR A 130 -18.36 14.64 -4.62
N SER A 131 -17.23 15.12 -5.15
CA SER A 131 -16.54 14.48 -6.28
C SER A 131 -16.09 13.07 -5.95
N GLN A 132 -15.49 12.84 -4.77
CA GLN A 132 -15.06 11.51 -4.32
C GLN A 132 -16.24 10.53 -4.21
N LYS A 133 -17.36 11.00 -3.66
CA LYS A 133 -18.58 10.18 -3.54
C LYS A 133 -19.11 9.76 -4.91
N ILE A 134 -19.23 10.71 -5.83
CA ILE A 134 -19.72 10.46 -7.20
C ILE A 134 -18.79 9.50 -7.94
N ILE A 135 -17.46 9.67 -7.84
CA ILE A 135 -16.49 8.77 -8.49
C ILE A 135 -16.71 7.33 -8.02
N ILE A 136 -16.79 7.08 -6.71
CA ILE A 136 -17.01 5.72 -6.19
C ILE A 136 -18.38 5.16 -6.62
N GLN A 137 -19.44 5.98 -6.65
CA GLN A 137 -20.75 5.55 -7.12
C GLN A 137 -20.74 5.18 -8.62
N GLN A 138 -20.03 5.95 -9.45
CA GLN A 138 -19.88 5.65 -10.90
C GLN A 138 -19.03 4.38 -11.10
N ILE A 139 -17.96 4.19 -10.34
CA ILE A 139 -17.19 2.95 -10.32
C ILE A 139 -18.10 1.77 -9.96
N ALA A 140 -18.88 1.89 -8.88
CA ALA A 140 -19.80 0.85 -8.44
C ALA A 140 -20.86 0.50 -9.46
N GLN A 141 -21.39 1.50 -10.16
CA GLN A 141 -22.36 1.30 -11.23
C GLN A 141 -21.78 0.48 -12.38
N ARG A 142 -20.53 0.76 -12.76
CA ARG A 142 -19.84 0.08 -13.87
C ARG A 142 -19.25 -1.28 -13.50
N SER A 143 -18.92 -1.49 -12.22
CA SER A 143 -18.32 -2.73 -11.76
C SER A 143 -19.35 -3.84 -11.54
N ALA A 144 -19.03 -5.04 -11.97
CA ALA A 144 -19.78 -6.25 -11.64
C ALA A 144 -19.63 -6.56 -10.13
N LYS A 145 -18.41 -6.38 -9.60
CA LYS A 145 -18.09 -6.52 -8.18
C LYS A 145 -17.11 -5.44 -7.75
N LEU A 146 -17.22 -5.02 -6.47
CA LEU A 146 -16.26 -4.22 -5.74
C LEU A 146 -15.57 -5.09 -4.69
N ILE A 147 -14.27 -5.14 -4.71
CA ILE A 147 -13.47 -5.81 -3.69
C ILE A 147 -13.01 -4.76 -2.68
N VAL A 148 -13.17 -5.05 -1.41
CA VAL A 148 -12.75 -4.20 -0.30
C VAL A 148 -11.99 -5.01 0.74
N MET A 149 -10.99 -4.39 1.38
CA MET A 149 -10.04 -5.06 2.25
C MET A 149 -10.28 -4.76 3.74
N SER A 150 -11.44 -4.18 4.08
CA SER A 150 -11.87 -3.99 5.46
C SER A 150 -13.39 -4.10 5.60
N ARG A 151 -13.86 -4.60 6.73
CA ARG A 151 -15.30 -4.71 7.04
C ARG A 151 -15.92 -3.33 7.21
N ARG A 152 -15.17 -2.39 7.78
CA ARG A 152 -15.60 -0.98 7.88
C ARG A 152 -15.75 -0.33 6.50
N GLY A 153 -14.92 -0.70 5.53
CA GLY A 153 -15.10 -0.29 4.14
C GLY A 153 -16.41 -0.78 3.53
N MET A 154 -16.81 -2.03 3.79
CA MET A 154 -18.13 -2.54 3.37
C MET A 154 -19.27 -1.73 3.98
N GLU A 155 -19.18 -1.44 5.28
CA GLU A 155 -20.19 -0.61 5.99
C GLU A 155 -20.31 0.78 5.34
N PHE A 156 -19.19 1.45 5.07
CA PHE A 156 -19.21 2.78 4.44
C PHE A 156 -19.78 2.75 3.03
N LEU A 157 -19.40 1.77 2.21
CA LEU A 157 -19.94 1.62 0.86
C LEU A 157 -21.46 1.48 0.89
N THR A 158 -21.99 0.74 1.85
CA THR A 158 -23.43 0.52 1.99
C THR A 158 -24.13 1.76 2.56
N THR A 159 -23.62 2.33 3.66
CA THR A 159 -24.34 3.38 4.42
C THR A 159 -24.13 4.78 3.86
N ILE A 160 -22.92 5.10 3.39
CA ILE A 160 -22.53 6.44 2.94
C ILE A 160 -22.65 6.57 1.43
N TYR A 161 -22.12 5.57 0.70
CA TYR A 161 -22.14 5.60 -0.77
C TYR A 161 -23.41 4.96 -1.38
N GLN A 162 -24.24 4.32 -0.55
CA GLN A 162 -25.51 3.69 -0.94
C GLN A 162 -25.35 2.62 -2.03
N ILE A 163 -24.29 1.84 -1.93
CA ILE A 163 -24.01 0.74 -2.84
C ILE A 163 -24.66 -0.53 -2.31
N ALA A 164 -25.33 -1.27 -3.20
CA ALA A 164 -26.00 -2.50 -2.86
C ALA A 164 -25.03 -3.58 -2.36
N PRO A 165 -25.30 -4.23 -1.20
CA PRO A 165 -24.36 -5.16 -0.55
C PRO A 165 -23.91 -6.32 -1.45
N GLU A 166 -24.80 -6.78 -2.36
CA GLU A 166 -24.50 -7.87 -3.29
C GLU A 166 -23.40 -7.53 -4.30
N LYS A 167 -23.11 -6.23 -4.50
CA LYS A 167 -21.96 -5.78 -5.31
C LYS A 167 -20.64 -5.82 -4.57
N ILE A 168 -20.65 -5.87 -3.25
CA ILE A 168 -19.47 -5.73 -2.40
C ILE A 168 -18.96 -7.11 -2.00
N GLN A 169 -17.67 -7.35 -2.19
CA GLN A 169 -16.99 -8.56 -1.77
C GLN A 169 -15.86 -8.19 -0.81
N PHE A 170 -15.89 -8.72 0.41
CA PHE A 170 -14.76 -8.62 1.32
C PHE A 170 -13.70 -9.65 0.93
N VAL A 171 -12.48 -9.18 0.77
CA VAL A 171 -11.27 -10.00 0.61
C VAL A 171 -10.18 -9.32 1.43
N GLU A 172 -9.58 -10.02 2.38
CA GLU A 172 -8.48 -9.46 3.17
C GLU A 172 -7.31 -9.05 2.27
N HIS A 173 -6.54 -8.05 2.71
CA HIS A 173 -5.37 -7.60 1.97
C HIS A 173 -4.39 -8.76 1.79
N GLY A 174 -4.13 -9.14 0.55
CA GLY A 174 -3.19 -10.20 0.21
C GLY A 174 -1.78 -9.88 0.70
N VAL A 175 -1.08 -10.91 1.13
CA VAL A 175 0.33 -10.86 1.51
C VAL A 175 1.01 -12.06 0.86
N PRO A 176 2.34 -11.99 0.61
CA PRO A 176 3.07 -13.14 0.10
C PRO A 176 2.92 -14.36 1.00
N ASP A 177 2.83 -15.54 0.39
CA ASP A 177 2.95 -16.80 1.12
C ASP A 177 4.42 -16.99 1.51
N LEU A 178 4.69 -17.02 2.81
CA LEU A 178 6.05 -17.02 3.32
C LEU A 178 6.44 -18.44 3.75
N GLU A 179 7.32 -19.04 2.98
CA GLU A 179 8.09 -20.17 3.50
C GLU A 179 9.00 -19.63 4.63
N ALA A 180 8.89 -20.20 5.83
CA ALA A 180 9.68 -19.77 6.98
C ALA A 180 11.16 -19.88 6.67
N PRO A 181 11.92 -18.77 6.67
CA PRO A 181 13.37 -18.84 6.42
C PRO A 181 14.05 -19.58 7.57
N LEU A 182 14.84 -20.60 7.26
CA LEU A 182 15.61 -21.38 8.25
C LEU A 182 16.66 -20.51 8.94
N VAL A 183 17.21 -19.49 8.24
CA VAL A 183 18.18 -18.52 8.78
C VAL A 183 17.94 -17.16 8.13
N ASN A 184 17.74 -16.11 8.94
CA ASN A 184 17.61 -14.76 8.43
C ASN A 184 19.01 -14.11 8.32
N PRO A 185 19.48 -13.76 7.11
CA PRO A 185 20.81 -13.18 6.90
C PRO A 185 21.02 -11.83 7.61
N LEU A 186 19.93 -11.06 7.82
CA LEU A 186 20.03 -9.75 8.47
C LEU A 186 20.37 -9.85 9.97
N GLN A 187 20.08 -10.96 10.63
CA GLN A 187 20.45 -11.15 12.03
C GLN A 187 21.98 -11.19 12.24
N ALA A 188 22.76 -11.44 11.19
CA ALA A 188 24.21 -11.46 11.22
C ALA A 188 24.85 -10.08 11.06
N ILE A 189 24.12 -9.05 10.61
CA ILE A 189 24.65 -7.72 10.28
C ILE A 189 24.00 -6.59 11.09
N SER A 190 24.75 -5.47 11.23
CA SER A 190 24.18 -4.24 11.82
C SER A 190 23.08 -3.66 10.90
N PRO A 191 21.96 -3.11 11.44
CA PRO A 191 21.73 -2.84 12.88
C PRO A 191 21.03 -4.00 13.63
N PHE A 192 20.88 -5.18 13.05
CA PHE A 192 20.13 -6.30 13.60
C PHE A 192 20.97 -7.19 14.53
N ARG A 193 22.28 -7.28 14.27
CA ARG A 193 23.17 -8.17 15.00
C ARG A 193 23.22 -7.81 16.50
N ASN A 194 22.85 -8.75 17.36
CA ASN A 194 22.84 -8.59 18.82
C ASN A 194 22.01 -7.37 19.29
N ARG A 195 20.95 -7.02 18.54
CA ARG A 195 20.07 -5.90 18.86
C ARG A 195 18.61 -6.35 18.92
N ARG A 196 17.84 -5.72 19.80
CA ARG A 196 16.37 -5.71 19.70
C ARG A 196 15.98 -4.63 18.72
N VAL A 197 15.33 -5.02 17.64
CA VAL A 197 14.98 -4.09 16.56
C VAL A 197 13.50 -3.75 16.61
N LEU A 198 13.20 -2.47 16.89
CA LEU A 198 11.93 -1.86 16.58
C LEU A 198 11.96 -1.46 15.11
N PHE A 199 10.94 -1.82 14.35
CA PHE A 199 10.96 -1.66 12.90
C PHE A 199 9.71 -0.98 12.37
N THR A 200 9.88 -0.04 11.47
CA THR A 200 8.81 0.56 10.67
C THR A 200 9.25 0.66 9.23
N PHE A 201 8.38 0.34 8.28
CA PHE A 201 8.69 0.52 6.86
C PHE A 201 7.58 1.25 6.09
N GLY A 202 7.94 1.76 4.93
CA GLY A 202 7.05 2.41 3.97
C GLY A 202 7.53 3.78 3.54
N LEU A 203 6.81 4.41 2.61
CA LEU A 203 7.12 5.75 2.13
C LEU A 203 6.93 6.77 3.25
N LEU A 204 8.00 7.52 3.58
CA LEU A 204 8.01 8.45 4.71
C LEU A 204 7.14 9.67 4.44
N SER A 205 6.25 9.95 5.40
CA SER A 205 5.43 11.16 5.46
C SER A 205 5.06 11.46 6.92
N ARG A 206 4.60 12.67 7.20
CA ARG A 206 4.21 13.09 8.57
C ARG A 206 3.10 12.21 9.17
N ASN A 207 2.19 11.72 8.33
CA ASN A 207 1.10 10.84 8.77
C ASN A 207 1.59 9.50 9.33
N LYS A 208 2.86 9.15 9.12
CA LYS A 208 3.47 7.94 9.69
C LYS A 208 3.77 8.06 11.19
N GLY A 209 3.80 9.28 11.76
CA GLY A 209 3.92 9.52 13.20
C GLY A 209 5.19 8.98 13.85
N LEU A 210 6.29 8.88 13.10
CA LEU A 210 7.55 8.30 13.55
C LEU A 210 8.13 9.02 14.77
N GLU A 211 7.77 10.29 14.96
CA GLU A 211 8.12 11.11 16.12
C GLU A 211 7.70 10.44 17.44
N THR A 212 6.54 9.75 17.44
CA THR A 212 6.03 9.08 18.65
C THR A 212 7.01 8.00 19.13
N VAL A 213 7.51 7.18 18.20
CA VAL A 213 8.50 6.14 18.54
C VAL A 213 9.82 6.77 19.00
N ILE A 214 10.29 7.82 18.32
CA ILE A 214 11.54 8.50 18.69
C ILE A 214 11.42 9.14 20.08
N ARG A 215 10.26 9.67 20.47
CA ARG A 215 10.01 10.21 21.82
C ARG A 215 9.96 9.13 22.90
N ALA A 216 9.51 7.92 22.56
CA ALA A 216 9.52 6.77 23.48
C ALA A 216 10.93 6.20 23.70
N LEU A 217 11.85 6.36 22.73
CA LEU A 217 13.19 5.75 22.79
C LEU A 217 13.99 6.04 24.08
N PRO A 218 13.99 7.25 24.67
CA PRO A 218 14.74 7.48 25.90
C PRO A 218 14.34 6.52 27.03
N ALA A 219 13.04 6.31 27.24
CA ALA A 219 12.55 5.39 28.28
C ALA A 219 12.83 3.93 27.92
N ILE A 220 12.62 3.54 26.66
CA ILE A 220 12.93 2.20 26.17
C ILE A 220 14.42 1.88 26.32
N VAL A 221 15.31 2.78 25.89
CA VAL A 221 16.77 2.60 25.93
C VAL A 221 17.31 2.55 27.38
N ALA A 222 16.67 3.25 28.31
CA ALA A 222 17.05 3.18 29.72
C ALA A 222 16.89 1.76 30.28
N GLN A 223 15.92 0.99 29.82
CA GLN A 223 15.68 -0.39 30.24
C GLN A 223 16.35 -1.40 29.29
N HIS A 224 16.46 -1.06 28.01
CA HIS A 224 16.94 -1.92 26.94
C HIS A 224 18.01 -1.21 26.08
N PRO A 225 19.26 -1.06 26.57
CA PRO A 225 20.31 -0.30 25.87
C PRO A 225 20.77 -0.92 24.54
N ASP A 226 20.36 -2.16 24.26
CA ASP A 226 20.58 -2.89 23.02
C ASP A 226 19.53 -2.63 21.95
N VAL A 227 18.51 -1.78 22.20
CA VAL A 227 17.46 -1.46 21.23
C VAL A 227 18.00 -0.58 20.10
N SER A 228 17.53 -0.85 18.88
CA SER A 228 17.62 0.02 17.70
C SER A 228 16.24 0.21 17.06
N TYR A 229 15.90 1.44 16.71
CA TYR A 229 14.74 1.74 15.89
C TYR A 229 15.18 1.91 14.44
N VAL A 230 14.73 1.02 13.57
CA VAL A 230 15.07 0.99 12.14
C VAL A 230 13.85 1.44 11.33
N VAL A 231 14.06 2.45 10.51
CA VAL A 231 13.05 3.00 9.61
C VAL A 231 13.50 2.76 8.17
N LEU A 232 12.77 1.90 7.45
CA LEU A 232 13.04 1.53 6.06
C LEU A 232 12.10 2.24 5.10
N GLY A 233 12.64 2.92 4.11
CA GLY A 233 11.89 3.47 2.99
C GLY A 233 12.35 4.85 2.55
N ASN A 234 12.03 5.15 1.28
CA ASN A 234 12.25 6.47 0.69
C ASN A 234 11.22 7.48 1.21
N THR A 235 11.53 8.76 1.09
CA THR A 235 10.52 9.81 1.30
C THR A 235 9.45 9.71 0.21
N HIS A 236 8.18 9.80 0.60
CA HIS A 236 7.05 9.71 -0.33
C HIS A 236 7.24 10.68 -1.51
N PRO A 237 7.09 10.25 -2.78
CA PRO A 237 7.39 11.08 -3.95
C PRO A 237 6.71 12.45 -3.93
N GLY A 238 5.44 12.52 -3.51
CA GLY A 238 4.71 13.79 -3.34
C GLY A 238 5.32 14.69 -2.26
N VAL A 239 5.78 14.12 -1.14
CA VAL A 239 6.46 14.87 -0.07
C VAL A 239 7.84 15.34 -0.54
N ARG A 240 8.57 14.48 -1.26
CA ARG A 240 9.89 14.82 -1.80
C ARG A 240 9.81 15.97 -2.79
N ARG A 241 8.78 16.01 -3.66
CA ARG A 241 8.57 17.12 -4.59
C ARG A 241 8.25 18.45 -3.89
N SER A 242 7.49 18.41 -2.78
CA SER A 242 7.04 19.63 -2.09
C SER A 242 8.00 20.12 -1.00
N SER A 243 8.71 19.23 -0.32
CA SER A 243 9.46 19.53 0.91
C SER A 243 10.81 18.82 1.00
N GLY A 244 11.25 18.12 -0.05
CA GLY A 244 12.50 17.37 -0.06
C GLY A 244 12.58 16.32 1.06
N GLU A 245 13.71 16.31 1.76
CA GLU A 245 13.98 15.40 2.89
C GLU A 245 13.71 16.06 4.27
N ALA A 246 13.06 17.22 4.30
CA ALA A 246 12.87 18.03 5.52
C ALA A 246 12.27 17.21 6.68
N TYR A 247 11.33 16.29 6.41
CA TYR A 247 10.73 15.46 7.44
C TYR A 247 11.75 14.50 8.07
N ARG A 248 12.57 13.83 7.26
CA ARG A 248 13.63 12.92 7.74
C ARG A 248 14.66 13.67 8.58
N GLU A 249 15.08 14.86 8.14
CA GLU A 249 16.02 15.67 8.89
C GLU A 249 15.44 16.16 10.23
N GLN A 250 14.16 16.50 10.29
CA GLN A 250 13.48 16.81 11.55
C GLN A 250 13.48 15.62 12.52
N LEU A 251 13.27 14.39 12.04
CA LEU A 251 13.33 13.17 12.86
C LEU A 251 14.73 12.92 13.40
N LYS A 252 15.77 13.13 12.59
CA LYS A 252 17.17 13.02 13.04
C LYS A 252 17.50 14.05 14.12
N LEU A 253 17.10 15.32 13.92
CA LEU A 253 17.28 16.38 14.92
C LEU A 253 16.55 16.06 16.23
N LEU A 254 15.32 15.53 16.15
CA LEU A 254 14.59 15.09 17.33
C LEU A 254 15.37 14.02 18.11
N ALA A 255 15.92 13.02 17.43
CA ALA A 255 16.71 11.97 18.05
C ALA A 255 18.01 12.49 18.69
N ILE A 256 18.67 13.49 18.08
CA ILE A 256 19.84 14.18 18.65
C ILE A 256 19.45 14.91 19.93
N ASN A 257 18.37 15.71 19.90
CA ASN A 257 17.90 16.48 21.04
C ASN A 257 17.52 15.57 22.23
N LEU A 258 16.97 14.40 21.95
CA LEU A 258 16.62 13.39 22.94
C LEU A 258 17.79 12.46 23.33
N LYS A 259 18.99 12.69 22.78
CA LYS A 259 20.22 11.91 23.04
C LYS A 259 20.10 10.41 22.68
N VAL A 260 19.24 10.07 21.71
CA VAL A 260 19.00 8.69 21.24
C VAL A 260 19.41 8.47 19.78
N ALA A 261 20.14 9.41 19.19
CA ALA A 261 20.55 9.34 17.77
C ALA A 261 21.27 8.03 17.39
N LYS A 262 22.06 7.45 18.28
CA LYS A 262 22.77 6.17 18.06
C LYS A 262 21.83 4.95 18.00
N HIS A 263 20.57 5.11 18.43
CA HIS A 263 19.54 4.08 18.43
C HIS A 263 18.56 4.22 17.27
N LEU A 264 18.69 5.27 16.41
CA LEU A 264 17.85 5.50 15.24
C LEU A 264 18.64 5.24 13.96
N VAL A 265 18.12 4.37 13.12
CA VAL A 265 18.73 4.00 11.84
C VAL A 265 17.71 4.22 10.72
N PHE A 266 18.08 5.02 9.71
CA PHE A 266 17.32 5.15 8.48
C PHE A 266 17.97 4.34 7.36
N ILE A 267 17.16 3.49 6.70
CA ILE A 267 17.52 2.77 5.48
C ILE A 267 16.72 3.40 4.35
N ASN A 268 17.35 4.33 3.62
CA ASN A 268 16.72 5.16 2.61
C ASN A 268 16.73 4.47 1.25
N LYS A 269 15.92 3.43 1.09
CA LYS A 269 15.73 2.73 -0.18
C LYS A 269 14.35 2.10 -0.29
N PHE A 270 13.89 1.94 -1.52
CA PHE A 270 12.77 1.06 -1.87
C PHE A 270 13.37 -0.35 -2.07
N VAL A 271 12.85 -1.35 -1.40
CA VAL A 271 13.40 -2.72 -1.39
C VAL A 271 12.48 -3.68 -2.15
N SER A 272 13.04 -4.78 -2.62
CA SER A 272 12.25 -5.88 -3.16
C SER A 272 11.40 -6.52 -2.06
N GLU A 273 10.35 -7.23 -2.45
CA GLU A 273 9.49 -7.96 -1.52
C GLU A 273 10.25 -8.97 -0.68
N ALA A 274 11.12 -9.76 -1.30
CA ALA A 274 11.95 -10.74 -0.60
C ALA A 274 12.88 -10.08 0.44
N GLU A 275 13.44 -8.92 0.11
CA GLU A 275 14.28 -8.15 1.04
C GLU A 275 13.42 -7.57 2.18
N LEU A 276 12.21 -7.06 1.89
CA LEU A 276 11.28 -6.56 2.91
C LEU A 276 10.91 -7.65 3.93
N ILE A 277 10.63 -8.86 3.45
CA ILE A 277 10.34 -10.01 4.31
C ILE A 277 11.51 -10.31 5.23
N ASN A 278 12.74 -10.27 4.73
CA ASN A 278 13.93 -10.45 5.56
C ASN A 278 14.02 -9.38 6.67
N TYR A 279 13.67 -8.12 6.37
CA TYR A 279 13.60 -7.07 7.41
C TYR A 279 12.52 -7.35 8.44
N LEU A 280 11.32 -7.75 8.02
CA LEU A 280 10.20 -8.05 8.91
C LEU A 280 10.50 -9.22 9.85
N THR A 281 11.05 -10.31 9.31
CA THR A 281 11.38 -11.51 10.09
C THR A 281 12.62 -11.33 10.99
N ALA A 282 13.50 -10.37 10.68
CA ALA A 282 14.64 -10.00 11.56
C ALA A 282 14.24 -9.03 12.67
N ALA A 283 13.12 -8.32 12.53
CA ALA A 283 12.67 -7.36 13.53
C ALA A 283 12.14 -8.05 14.79
N THR A 284 12.41 -7.46 15.95
CA THR A 284 11.84 -7.92 17.22
C THR A 284 10.39 -7.50 17.34
N ILE A 285 10.09 -6.24 16.99
CA ILE A 285 8.74 -5.67 17.03
C ILE A 285 8.56 -4.78 15.80
N TYR A 286 7.47 -4.97 15.06
CA TYR A 286 7.02 -4.05 14.04
C TYR A 286 6.08 -3.00 14.63
N ILE A 287 6.33 -1.71 14.34
CA ILE A 287 5.54 -0.60 14.89
C ILE A 287 4.90 0.23 13.77
N THR A 288 3.59 0.46 13.84
CA THR A 288 2.88 1.41 12.98
C THR A 288 2.27 2.54 13.83
N PRO A 289 3.01 3.65 14.06
CA PRO A 289 2.56 4.75 14.90
C PRO A 289 1.74 5.80 14.11
N TYR A 290 0.94 5.35 13.14
CA TYR A 290 0.24 6.22 12.19
C TYR A 290 -0.72 7.17 12.89
N LEU A 291 -0.83 8.41 12.37
CA LEU A 291 -1.66 9.47 12.97
C LEU A 291 -3.05 9.57 12.38
N ASN A 292 -3.28 8.97 11.21
CA ASN A 292 -4.58 9.00 10.55
C ASN A 292 -5.46 7.86 11.08
N GLU A 293 -6.39 8.17 11.96
CA GLU A 293 -7.38 7.21 12.47
C GLU A 293 -8.21 6.59 11.34
N ALA A 294 -8.53 7.39 10.31
CA ALA A 294 -9.37 6.97 9.20
C ALA A 294 -8.68 6.09 8.16
N GLN A 295 -7.50 5.55 8.47
CA GLN A 295 -6.84 4.63 7.55
C GLN A 295 -7.58 3.30 7.49
N ILE A 296 -8.30 3.09 6.37
CA ILE A 296 -9.20 1.96 6.15
C ILE A 296 -8.47 0.69 5.71
N THR A 297 -7.29 0.84 5.10
CA THR A 297 -6.44 -0.27 4.64
C THR A 297 -4.98 0.10 4.84
N SER A 298 -4.15 -0.83 5.27
CA SER A 298 -2.72 -0.65 5.49
C SER A 298 -1.95 -1.87 5.00
N GLY A 299 -1.37 -1.78 3.80
CA GLY A 299 -0.53 -2.85 3.25
C GLY A 299 0.67 -3.16 4.14
N THR A 300 1.31 -2.14 4.73
CA THR A 300 2.45 -2.32 5.61
C THR A 300 2.11 -3.12 6.87
N LEU A 301 0.91 -2.91 7.44
CA LEU A 301 0.43 -3.69 8.58
C LEU A 301 0.10 -5.12 8.16
N SER A 302 -0.58 -5.29 7.01
CA SER A 302 -0.91 -6.61 6.48
C SER A 302 0.34 -7.47 6.25
N TYR A 303 1.38 -6.89 5.66
CA TYR A 303 2.67 -7.58 5.48
C TYR A 303 3.31 -7.98 6.81
N ALA A 304 3.29 -7.10 7.82
CA ALA A 304 3.87 -7.42 9.12
C ALA A 304 3.13 -8.57 9.82
N VAL A 305 1.80 -8.54 9.80
CA VAL A 305 0.97 -9.61 10.37
C VAL A 305 1.15 -10.90 9.59
N GLY A 306 1.13 -10.84 8.24
CA GLY A 306 1.37 -11.99 7.36
C GLY A 306 2.76 -12.61 7.55
N ALA A 307 3.77 -11.79 7.84
CA ALA A 307 5.12 -12.25 8.17
C ALA A 307 5.26 -12.84 9.60
N GLY A 308 4.18 -12.88 10.39
CA GLY A 308 4.21 -13.35 11.77
C GLY A 308 4.95 -12.43 12.73
N ALA A 309 5.16 -11.15 12.38
CA ALA A 309 5.86 -10.20 13.26
C ALA A 309 5.03 -9.87 14.51
N ALA A 310 5.70 -9.65 15.64
CA ALA A 310 5.07 -9.04 16.81
C ALA A 310 4.73 -7.57 16.47
N VAL A 311 3.46 -7.18 16.56
CA VAL A 311 3.00 -5.87 16.10
C VAL A 311 2.51 -5.00 17.25
N ILE A 312 2.95 -3.73 17.24
CA ILE A 312 2.40 -2.64 18.05
C ILE A 312 1.91 -1.52 17.11
N SER A 313 0.68 -1.04 17.31
CA SER A 313 0.06 -0.06 16.40
C SER A 313 -0.74 1.01 17.15
N THR A 314 -0.87 2.19 16.55
CA THR A 314 -1.96 3.11 16.91
C THR A 314 -3.30 2.54 16.44
N PRO A 315 -4.45 2.92 17.08
CA PRO A 315 -5.75 2.31 16.85
C PRO A 315 -6.46 2.90 15.60
N TYR A 316 -5.78 2.98 14.46
CA TYR A 316 -6.47 3.32 13.23
C TYR A 316 -7.36 2.16 12.75
N TRP A 317 -8.34 2.44 11.93
CA TRP A 317 -9.43 1.50 11.65
C TRP A 317 -8.97 0.13 11.17
N HIS A 318 -8.03 0.05 10.24
CA HIS A 318 -7.52 -1.25 9.80
C HIS A 318 -6.76 -1.99 10.91
N ALA A 319 -6.02 -1.26 11.76
CA ALA A 319 -5.32 -1.88 12.88
C ALA A 319 -6.29 -2.45 13.92
N LEU A 320 -7.41 -1.75 14.19
CA LEU A 320 -8.46 -2.27 15.06
C LEU A 320 -9.07 -3.58 14.54
N GLU A 321 -9.25 -3.71 13.23
CA GLU A 321 -9.77 -4.96 12.64
C GLU A 321 -8.68 -6.05 12.62
N LEU A 322 -7.51 -5.76 12.10
CA LEU A 322 -6.48 -6.76 11.82
C LEU A 322 -5.82 -7.29 13.09
N LEU A 323 -5.66 -6.43 14.13
CA LEU A 323 -5.05 -6.79 15.41
C LEU A 323 -6.06 -7.24 16.48
N ALA A 324 -7.33 -7.36 16.15
CA ALA A 324 -8.35 -7.89 17.06
C ALA A 324 -8.01 -9.32 17.51
N GLY A 325 -8.49 -9.73 18.70
CA GLY A 325 -8.27 -11.08 19.23
C GLY A 325 -6.80 -11.34 19.59
N ASP A 326 -6.14 -10.37 20.20
CA ASP A 326 -4.76 -10.45 20.70
C ASP A 326 -3.67 -10.72 19.64
N ARG A 327 -3.96 -10.43 18.36
CA ARG A 327 -2.99 -10.55 17.25
C ARG A 327 -1.92 -9.46 17.24
N GLY A 328 -2.01 -8.48 18.15
CA GLY A 328 -1.05 -7.42 18.35
C GLY A 328 -1.43 -6.53 19.53
N ARG A 329 -0.68 -5.47 19.75
CA ARG A 329 -0.95 -4.51 20.82
C ARG A 329 -1.25 -3.13 20.25
N LEU A 330 -2.13 -2.39 20.93
CA LEU A 330 -2.51 -1.03 20.55
C LEU A 330 -2.08 -0.04 21.62
N PHE A 331 -1.68 1.17 21.18
CA PHE A 331 -1.39 2.31 22.04
C PHE A 331 -2.04 3.58 21.47
N GLY A 332 -2.23 4.61 22.27
CA GLY A 332 -2.91 5.84 21.86
C GLY A 332 -2.16 6.64 20.79
N PHE A 333 -2.89 7.44 20.00
CA PHE A 333 -2.25 8.36 19.03
C PHE A 333 -1.35 9.35 19.77
N LYS A 334 -0.09 9.47 19.32
CA LYS A 334 0.93 10.35 19.90
C LYS A 334 1.28 10.04 21.37
N ASP A 335 0.91 8.87 21.87
CA ASP A 335 1.16 8.44 23.24
C ASP A 335 2.48 7.68 23.33
N ASP A 336 3.57 8.43 23.40
CA ASP A 336 4.91 7.87 23.50
C ASP A 336 5.18 7.24 24.88
N ALA A 337 4.45 7.68 25.93
CA ALA A 337 4.56 7.10 27.27
C ALA A 337 3.94 5.70 27.32
N ALA A 338 2.77 5.50 26.70
CA ALA A 338 2.14 4.18 26.61
C ALA A 338 2.91 3.21 25.68
N LEU A 339 3.65 3.75 24.69
CA LEU A 339 4.47 2.96 23.81
C LEU A 339 5.76 2.46 24.49
N ALA A 340 6.31 3.22 25.42
CA ALA A 340 7.53 2.91 26.15
C ALA A 340 7.32 1.80 27.20
#